data_0f59a46f3c08afe1fec5f1b510313fcf
#
_entry.id   0f59a46f3c08afe1fec5f1b510313fcf
#
_cell.length_a   1.000
_cell.length_b   1.000
_cell.length_c   1.000
_cell.angle_alpha   90.00
_cell.angle_beta   90.00
_cell.angle_gamma   90.00
#
_symmetry.space_group_name_H-M   'P 1'
#
loop_
_entity.id
_entity.type
_entity.pdbx_description
1 polymer ?
#
loop_
_entity_poly.entity_id
_entity_poly.type
_entity_poly.pdbx_seq_one_letter_code
_entity_poly.pdbx_strand_id
1 'polypeptide(L)'
;WNDKMNRYVRRGSKGIALLDERGDKLRLRYVFDVADTGTRENSRTPWLWTMEDQHIVPIMAMLERNYGVGGADLGEQIAAAARTLADEYWADNQKDFFYIVDDSFLEGYDNYNIGIQFKTAATASITYTVLSRCGLNPAEYMGHEDFMPIFDFNTIPAVMALGSAVSQCSRQILLQIGDTIRTAEREAIEERRKWDEEH
;
A
#
# COMPACT_ATOMS: atom_id res chain seq x y z
N TRP A 1 8.51 -5.16 17.48
CA TRP A 1 9.20 -6.44 17.32
C TRP A 1 9.22 -7.24 18.61
N ASN A 2 9.56 -6.64 19.74
CA ASN A 2 9.63 -7.34 21.03
C ASN A 2 8.30 -7.99 21.43
N ASP A 3 7.23 -7.22 21.46
CA ASP A 3 5.95 -7.65 22.07
C ASP A 3 5.18 -8.65 21.21
N LYS A 4 5.24 -8.49 19.89
CA LYS A 4 4.44 -9.31 18.98
C LYS A 4 5.18 -10.50 18.38
N MET A 5 6.48 -10.36 18.14
CA MET A 5 7.31 -11.31 17.41
C MET A 5 8.42 -11.94 18.23
N ASN A 6 8.63 -11.49 19.45
CA ASN A 6 9.76 -11.87 20.30
C ASN A 6 11.12 -11.73 19.58
N ARG A 7 11.27 -10.65 18.83
CA ARG A 7 12.49 -10.29 18.08
C ARG A 7 13.05 -8.99 18.65
N TYR A 8 14.35 -8.75 18.47
CA TYR A 8 15.01 -7.50 18.89
C TYR A 8 15.66 -6.82 17.70
N VAL A 9 15.70 -5.49 17.71
CA VAL A 9 16.44 -4.71 16.72
C VAL A 9 17.93 -4.88 16.99
N ARG A 10 18.71 -5.23 15.96
CA ARG A 10 20.16 -5.39 16.09
C ARG A 10 20.83 -4.05 16.38
N ARG A 11 21.87 -4.08 17.20
CA ARG A 11 22.67 -2.89 17.49
C ARG A 11 23.31 -2.35 16.21
N GLY A 12 23.15 -1.05 15.97
CA GLY A 12 23.67 -0.36 14.78
C GLY A 12 22.70 -0.31 13.59
N SER A 13 21.53 -0.99 13.66
CA SER A 13 20.50 -0.85 12.63
C SER A 13 19.99 0.59 12.55
N LYS A 14 19.75 1.06 11.32
CA LYS A 14 19.21 2.39 11.05
C LYS A 14 17.72 2.27 10.78
N GLY A 15 16.88 2.75 11.70
CA GLY A 15 15.43 2.80 11.50
C GLY A 15 15.01 3.99 10.65
N ILE A 16 13.88 3.87 9.98
CA ILE A 16 13.20 4.98 9.32
C ILE A 16 12.52 5.81 10.42
N ALA A 17 12.88 7.09 10.50
CA ALA A 17 12.27 8.02 11.45
C ALA A 17 10.90 8.46 10.93
N LEU A 18 9.87 8.25 11.72
CA LEU A 18 8.51 8.73 11.49
C LEU A 18 8.16 9.76 12.55
N LEU A 19 7.43 10.80 12.15
CA LEU A 19 6.81 11.73 13.09
C LEU A 19 5.59 11.03 13.71
N ASP A 20 5.53 11.04 15.04
CA ASP A 20 4.40 10.52 15.82
C ASP A 20 3.77 11.67 16.59
N GLU A 21 2.55 12.05 16.22
CA GLU A 21 1.78 13.18 16.80
C GLU A 21 0.89 12.74 17.96
N ARG A 22 1.15 11.61 18.60
CA ARG A 22 0.36 11.17 19.75
C ARG A 22 0.60 12.08 20.96
N GLY A 23 -0.36 12.97 21.21
CA GLY A 23 -0.36 13.94 22.30
C GLY A 23 0.27 15.28 21.91
N ASP A 24 0.42 16.17 22.90
CA ASP A 24 0.84 17.58 22.71
C ASP A 24 2.30 17.77 22.28
N LYS A 25 3.05 16.71 22.03
CA LYS A 25 4.45 16.76 21.66
C LYS A 25 4.75 15.91 20.43
N LEU A 26 5.34 16.53 19.45
CA LEU A 26 5.94 15.85 18.30
C LEU A 26 7.08 14.94 18.79
N ARG A 27 7.01 13.64 18.46
CA ARG A 27 8.03 12.65 18.82
C ARG A 27 8.49 11.91 17.57
N LEU A 28 9.76 11.50 17.55
CA LEU A 28 10.28 10.58 16.55
C LEU A 28 9.99 9.14 16.98
N ARG A 29 9.34 8.41 16.09
CA ARG A 29 9.18 6.96 16.18
C ARG A 29 10.01 6.31 15.08
N TYR A 30 10.77 5.28 15.43
CA TYR A 30 11.58 4.55 14.46
C TYR A 30 10.92 3.22 14.10
N VAL A 31 10.85 2.95 12.80
CA VAL A 31 10.47 1.64 12.25
C VAL A 31 11.69 0.97 11.66
N PHE A 32 11.75 -0.36 11.78
CA PHE A 32 12.87 -1.17 11.36
C PHE A 32 12.37 -2.30 10.47
N ASP A 33 13.14 -2.65 9.46
CA ASP A 33 12.90 -3.84 8.64
C ASP A 33 13.07 -5.12 9.47
N VAL A 34 12.45 -6.22 9.02
CA VAL A 34 12.66 -7.53 9.64
C VAL A 34 14.10 -8.00 9.52
N ALA A 35 14.79 -7.62 8.44
CA ALA A 35 16.20 -7.90 8.22
C ALA A 35 17.11 -7.23 9.27
N ASP A 36 16.67 -6.12 9.87
CA ASP A 36 17.36 -5.43 10.96
C ASP A 36 17.16 -6.10 12.33
N THR A 37 16.36 -7.17 12.40
CA THR A 37 16.05 -7.82 13.67
C THR A 37 16.79 -9.13 13.86
N GLY A 38 17.11 -9.44 15.10
CA GLY A 38 17.58 -10.74 15.55
C GLY A 38 16.48 -11.55 16.23
N THR A 39 16.66 -12.86 16.29
CA THR A 39 15.73 -13.80 16.92
C THR A 39 16.12 -14.08 18.36
N ARG A 40 15.13 -14.35 19.20
CA ARG A 40 15.26 -14.95 20.53
C ARG A 40 14.69 -16.37 20.49
N GLU A 41 14.85 -17.10 21.58
CA GLU A 41 14.15 -18.37 21.76
C GLU A 41 12.62 -18.13 21.62
N ASN A 42 11.95 -18.99 20.84
CA ASN A 42 10.52 -18.87 20.50
C ASN A 42 10.13 -17.60 19.72
N SER A 43 11.07 -17.01 18.97
CA SER A 43 10.75 -15.92 18.05
C SER A 43 9.79 -16.37 16.95
N ARG A 44 8.81 -15.54 16.64
CA ARG A 44 7.96 -15.73 15.47
C ARG A 44 8.67 -15.21 14.23
N THR A 45 8.56 -15.97 13.13
CA THR A 45 9.00 -15.51 11.81
C THR A 45 7.83 -14.78 11.15
N PRO A 46 7.97 -13.50 10.78
CA PRO A 46 6.94 -12.84 10.01
C PRO A 46 6.80 -13.51 8.65
N TRP A 47 5.58 -13.79 8.27
CA TRP A 47 5.30 -14.26 6.92
C TRP A 47 5.41 -13.09 5.95
N LEU A 48 6.33 -13.20 5.02
CA LEU A 48 6.58 -12.24 3.94
C LEU A 48 6.28 -12.96 2.64
N TRP A 49 5.14 -12.63 2.04
CA TRP A 49 4.79 -13.22 0.76
C TRP A 49 5.61 -12.64 -0.38
N THR A 50 5.89 -13.46 -1.35
CA THR A 50 6.46 -13.10 -2.65
C THR A 50 5.46 -13.48 -3.72
N MET A 51 5.23 -12.62 -4.69
CA MET A 51 4.36 -12.93 -5.81
C MET A 51 5.11 -13.80 -6.81
N GLU A 52 4.45 -14.83 -7.29
CA GLU A 52 4.91 -15.75 -8.34
C GLU A 52 3.84 -15.83 -9.43
N ASP A 53 4.20 -16.33 -10.62
CA ASP A 53 3.30 -16.40 -11.78
C ASP A 53 1.98 -17.13 -11.48
N GLN A 54 2.04 -18.19 -10.67
CA GLN A 54 0.86 -18.95 -10.24
C GLN A 54 -0.15 -18.14 -9.42
N HIS A 55 0.27 -17.01 -8.83
CA HIS A 55 -0.58 -16.14 -8.02
C HIS A 55 -1.32 -15.08 -8.86
N ILE A 56 -0.89 -14.82 -10.11
CA ILE A 56 -1.43 -13.75 -10.96
C ILE A 56 -2.92 -13.92 -11.17
N VAL A 57 -3.34 -15.09 -11.66
CA VAL A 57 -4.76 -15.36 -11.98
C VAL A 57 -5.66 -15.25 -10.74
N PRO A 58 -5.35 -15.89 -9.60
CA PRO A 58 -6.13 -15.71 -8.37
C PRO A 58 -6.22 -14.25 -7.89
N ILE A 59 -5.11 -13.48 -8.00
CA ILE A 59 -5.10 -12.08 -7.60
C ILE A 59 -5.97 -11.24 -8.53
N MET A 60 -5.88 -11.43 -9.85
CA MET A 60 -6.73 -10.75 -10.82
C MET A 60 -8.22 -11.01 -10.55
N ALA A 61 -8.60 -12.26 -10.31
CA ALA A 61 -9.96 -12.61 -9.96
C ALA A 61 -10.43 -11.99 -8.63
N MET A 62 -9.53 -11.84 -7.66
CA MET A 62 -9.83 -11.15 -6.40
C MET A 62 -10.03 -9.64 -6.62
N LEU A 63 -9.19 -9.00 -7.43
CA LEU A 63 -9.32 -7.57 -7.73
C LEU A 63 -10.62 -7.27 -8.49
N GLU A 64 -10.96 -8.10 -9.48
CA GLU A 64 -12.23 -7.98 -10.20
C GLU A 64 -13.43 -8.11 -9.26
N ARG A 65 -13.44 -9.11 -8.40
CA ARG A 65 -14.53 -9.36 -7.46
C ARG A 65 -14.70 -8.24 -6.43
N ASN A 66 -13.58 -7.71 -5.89
CA ASN A 66 -13.62 -6.77 -4.77
C ASN A 66 -13.75 -5.32 -5.21
N TYR A 67 -13.26 -4.97 -6.39
CA TYR A 67 -13.23 -3.58 -6.89
C TYR A 67 -14.00 -3.40 -8.20
N GLY A 68 -14.52 -4.47 -8.80
CA GLY A 68 -15.24 -4.41 -10.08
C GLY A 68 -14.36 -3.99 -11.25
N VAL A 69 -13.05 -4.25 -11.18
CA VAL A 69 -12.07 -3.76 -12.16
C VAL A 69 -11.60 -4.88 -13.08
N GLY A 70 -11.37 -4.52 -14.35
CA GLY A 70 -10.73 -5.37 -15.35
C GLY A 70 -9.46 -4.71 -15.89
N GLY A 71 -8.62 -5.49 -16.56
CA GLY A 71 -7.40 -5.04 -17.20
C GLY A 71 -6.82 -6.14 -18.08
N ALA A 72 -5.94 -5.80 -19.01
CA ALA A 72 -5.27 -6.78 -19.85
C ALA A 72 -4.27 -7.62 -19.05
N ASP A 73 -3.72 -7.04 -17.99
CA ASP A 73 -2.79 -7.70 -17.08
C ASP A 73 -3.00 -7.25 -15.62
N LEU A 74 -2.20 -7.83 -14.72
CA LEU A 74 -2.28 -7.54 -13.29
C LEU A 74 -1.95 -6.09 -12.95
N GLY A 75 -1.00 -5.47 -13.64
CA GLY A 75 -0.59 -4.10 -13.37
C GLY A 75 -1.69 -3.10 -13.71
N GLU A 76 -2.37 -3.28 -14.85
CA GLU A 76 -3.53 -2.48 -15.23
C GLU A 76 -4.68 -2.64 -14.24
N GLN A 77 -4.94 -3.87 -13.76
CA GLN A 77 -5.98 -4.09 -12.74
C GLN A 77 -5.63 -3.45 -11.40
N ILE A 78 -4.36 -3.48 -10.99
CA ILE A 78 -3.89 -2.78 -9.79
C ILE A 78 -4.10 -1.28 -9.93
N ALA A 79 -3.76 -0.69 -11.08
CA ALA A 79 -3.98 0.73 -11.34
C ALA A 79 -5.48 1.11 -11.31
N ALA A 80 -6.33 0.26 -11.87
CA ALA A 80 -7.77 0.45 -11.83
C ALA A 80 -8.33 0.34 -10.40
N ALA A 81 -7.89 -0.63 -9.60
CA ALA A 81 -8.26 -0.77 -8.20
C ALA A 81 -7.78 0.43 -7.35
N ALA A 82 -6.57 0.92 -7.61
CA ALA A 82 -6.04 2.13 -6.97
C ALA A 82 -6.91 3.35 -7.24
N ARG A 83 -7.39 3.50 -8.47
CA ARG A 83 -8.30 4.59 -8.85
C ARG A 83 -9.64 4.48 -8.12
N THR A 84 -10.24 3.29 -8.10
CA THR A 84 -11.50 3.06 -7.36
C THR A 84 -11.35 3.47 -5.89
N LEU A 85 -10.28 3.02 -5.22
CA LEU A 85 -10.06 3.36 -3.82
C LEU A 85 -9.74 4.84 -3.59
N ALA A 86 -9.04 5.50 -4.51
CA ALA A 86 -8.79 6.93 -4.41
C ALA A 86 -10.09 7.75 -4.55
N ASP A 87 -10.99 7.32 -5.45
CA ASP A 87 -12.31 7.92 -5.62
C ASP A 87 -13.20 7.72 -4.37
N GLU A 88 -13.23 6.51 -3.81
CA GLU A 88 -13.96 6.20 -2.57
C GLU A 88 -13.42 7.00 -1.38
N TYR A 89 -12.08 7.02 -1.21
CA TYR A 89 -11.45 7.77 -0.13
C TYR A 89 -11.77 9.26 -0.22
N TRP A 90 -11.71 9.83 -1.44
CA TRP A 90 -12.11 11.22 -1.65
C TRP A 90 -13.57 11.47 -1.29
N ALA A 91 -14.48 10.64 -1.74
CA ALA A 91 -15.91 10.78 -1.45
C ALA A 91 -16.19 10.84 0.06
N ASP A 92 -15.47 10.03 0.84
CA ASP A 92 -15.66 9.94 2.29
C ASP A 92 -14.99 11.11 3.06
N ASN A 93 -13.86 11.65 2.54
CA ASN A 93 -12.99 12.54 3.30
C ASN A 93 -12.87 13.96 2.71
N GLN A 94 -13.50 14.26 1.56
CA GLN A 94 -13.32 15.53 0.84
C GLN A 94 -13.52 16.79 1.70
N LYS A 95 -14.42 16.75 2.69
CA LYS A 95 -14.71 17.92 3.54
C LYS A 95 -13.50 18.35 4.38
N ASP A 96 -12.67 17.39 4.79
CA ASP A 96 -11.50 17.66 5.61
C ASP A 96 -10.37 18.27 4.78
N PHE A 97 -10.31 17.94 3.48
CA PHE A 97 -9.30 18.46 2.57
C PHE A 97 -9.38 19.96 2.32
N PHE A 98 -10.57 20.56 2.38
CA PHE A 98 -10.75 21.99 2.11
C PHE A 98 -10.02 22.92 3.09
N TYR A 99 -9.71 22.42 4.29
CA TYR A 99 -8.93 23.15 5.30
C TYR A 99 -7.45 22.78 5.31
N ILE A 100 -7.10 21.66 4.67
CA ILE A 100 -5.74 21.12 4.68
C ILE A 100 -4.89 21.73 3.57
N VAL A 101 -5.52 22.22 2.50
CA VAL A 101 -4.84 22.76 1.32
C VAL A 101 -4.39 24.21 1.46
N ASP A 102 -4.76 24.91 2.54
CA ASP A 102 -4.31 26.26 2.80
C ASP A 102 -2.78 26.35 2.78
N ASP A 103 -2.24 27.41 2.24
CA ASP A 103 -0.79 27.65 2.04
C ASP A 103 -0.08 26.63 1.09
N SER A 104 -0.82 25.69 0.49
CA SER A 104 -0.27 24.78 -0.54
C SER A 104 -0.44 25.34 -1.95
N PHE A 105 0.14 24.69 -2.96
CA PHE A 105 -0.13 25.06 -4.36
C PHE A 105 -1.58 24.80 -4.81
N LEU A 106 -2.36 24.10 -4.00
CA LEU A 106 -3.80 23.91 -4.21
C LEU A 106 -4.66 25.04 -3.65
N GLU A 107 -4.06 25.97 -2.90
CA GLU A 107 -4.79 27.15 -2.41
C GLU A 107 -5.34 27.96 -3.59
N GLY A 108 -6.60 28.31 -3.51
CA GLY A 108 -7.29 29.02 -4.57
C GLY A 108 -7.90 28.14 -5.67
N TYR A 109 -7.66 26.82 -5.63
CA TYR A 109 -8.41 25.88 -6.48
C TYR A 109 -9.82 25.70 -5.91
N ASP A 110 -10.80 25.53 -6.80
CA ASP A 110 -12.13 25.11 -6.36
C ASP A 110 -12.13 23.64 -5.91
N ASN A 111 -13.16 23.26 -5.17
CA ASN A 111 -13.29 21.91 -4.59
C ASN A 111 -13.26 20.79 -5.63
N TYR A 112 -13.74 21.05 -6.84
CA TYR A 112 -13.74 20.09 -7.93
C TYR A 112 -12.30 19.81 -8.42
N ASN A 113 -11.54 20.88 -8.63
CA ASN A 113 -10.14 20.77 -9.07
C ASN A 113 -9.23 20.20 -7.97
N ILE A 114 -9.43 20.55 -6.69
CA ILE A 114 -8.74 19.90 -5.56
C ILE A 114 -8.99 18.39 -5.60
N GLY A 115 -10.26 17.97 -5.83
CA GLY A 115 -10.62 16.56 -5.94
C GLY A 115 -9.91 15.84 -7.08
N ILE A 116 -9.77 16.49 -8.25
CA ILE A 116 -9.04 15.93 -9.40
C ILE A 116 -7.57 15.73 -9.03
N GLN A 117 -6.91 16.75 -8.50
CA GLN A 117 -5.49 16.67 -8.10
C GLN A 117 -5.27 15.60 -7.04
N PHE A 118 -6.11 15.56 -6.01
CA PHE A 118 -6.03 14.53 -4.98
C PHE A 118 -6.15 13.11 -5.54
N LYS A 119 -7.20 12.85 -6.32
CA LYS A 119 -7.46 11.52 -6.88
C LYS A 119 -6.35 11.08 -7.82
N THR A 120 -5.82 11.99 -8.62
CA THR A 120 -4.69 11.69 -9.51
C THR A 120 -3.42 11.38 -8.73
N ALA A 121 -3.06 12.23 -7.76
CA ALA A 121 -1.89 12.03 -6.90
C ALA A 121 -1.99 10.74 -6.07
N ALA A 122 -3.16 10.48 -5.48
CA ALA A 122 -3.41 9.27 -4.69
C ALA A 122 -3.34 8.01 -5.56
N THR A 123 -4.01 8.00 -6.72
CA THR A 123 -3.98 6.86 -7.67
C THR A 123 -2.55 6.53 -8.08
N ALA A 124 -1.76 7.52 -8.50
CA ALA A 124 -0.37 7.31 -8.89
C ALA A 124 0.46 6.71 -7.74
N SER A 125 0.32 7.27 -6.54
CA SER A 125 1.09 6.83 -5.37
C SER A 125 0.70 5.43 -4.87
N ILE A 126 -0.59 5.10 -4.89
CA ILE A 126 -1.11 3.77 -4.54
C ILE A 126 -0.63 2.74 -5.56
N THR A 127 -0.80 3.04 -6.86
CA THR A 127 -0.37 2.17 -7.96
C THR A 127 1.11 1.86 -7.85
N TYR A 128 1.96 2.88 -7.73
CA TYR A 128 3.41 2.71 -7.55
C TYR A 128 3.75 1.81 -6.36
N THR A 129 3.11 2.06 -5.22
CA THR A 129 3.37 1.31 -3.98
C THR A 129 3.01 -0.16 -4.13
N VAL A 130 1.84 -0.46 -4.72
CA VAL A 130 1.36 -1.83 -4.86
C VAL A 130 2.16 -2.58 -5.92
N LEU A 131 2.40 -1.99 -7.10
CA LEU A 131 3.24 -2.58 -8.15
C LEU A 131 4.63 -2.92 -7.62
N SER A 132 5.29 -1.96 -6.97
CA SER A 132 6.64 -2.16 -6.40
C SER A 132 6.65 -3.30 -5.38
N ARG A 133 5.64 -3.40 -4.52
CA ARG A 133 5.56 -4.48 -3.53
C ARG A 133 5.27 -5.84 -4.16
N CYS A 134 4.57 -5.88 -5.28
CA CYS A 134 4.32 -7.08 -6.07
C CYS A 134 5.51 -7.50 -6.93
N GLY A 135 6.58 -6.70 -7.00
CA GLY A 135 7.75 -6.97 -7.84
C GLY A 135 7.53 -6.65 -9.33
N LEU A 136 6.43 -5.94 -9.64
CA LEU A 136 6.19 -5.42 -10.98
C LEU A 136 6.95 -4.11 -11.19
N ASN A 137 7.37 -3.86 -12.43
CA ASN A 137 8.07 -2.62 -12.75
C ASN A 137 7.07 -1.46 -12.95
N PRO A 138 7.00 -0.46 -12.05
CA PRO A 138 6.03 0.63 -12.21
C PRO A 138 6.21 1.43 -13.50
N ALA A 139 7.42 1.51 -14.05
CA ALA A 139 7.69 2.28 -15.26
C ALA A 139 7.02 1.70 -16.54
N GLU A 140 6.49 0.48 -16.47
CA GLU A 140 5.71 -0.11 -17.56
C GLU A 140 4.26 0.38 -17.57
N TYR A 141 3.78 0.92 -16.46
CA TYR A 141 2.38 1.30 -16.24
C TYR A 141 2.19 2.79 -15.98
N MET A 142 3.26 3.52 -15.65
CA MET A 142 3.22 4.90 -15.19
C MET A 142 4.37 5.71 -15.78
N GLY A 143 4.06 6.95 -16.17
CA GLY A 143 5.04 7.94 -16.60
C GLY A 143 5.39 8.96 -15.53
N HIS A 144 6.32 9.83 -15.82
CA HIS A 144 6.70 10.92 -14.92
C HIS A 144 5.54 11.89 -14.67
N GLU A 145 4.70 12.10 -15.67
CA GLU A 145 3.53 12.97 -15.63
C GLU A 145 2.49 12.55 -14.60
N ASP A 146 2.37 11.26 -14.31
CA ASP A 146 1.41 10.76 -13.31
C ASP A 146 1.74 11.23 -11.88
N PHE A 147 3.00 11.58 -11.63
CA PHE A 147 3.46 12.05 -10.32
C PHE A 147 3.42 13.57 -10.16
N MET A 148 3.20 14.32 -11.24
CA MET A 148 3.21 15.79 -11.16
C MET A 148 2.22 16.38 -10.16
N PRO A 149 0.98 15.86 -10.05
CA PRO A 149 0.02 16.37 -9.08
C PRO A 149 0.44 16.25 -7.62
N ILE A 150 1.38 15.35 -7.29
CA ILE A 150 1.88 15.18 -5.92
C ILE A 150 2.58 16.43 -5.42
N PHE A 151 3.25 17.17 -6.30
CA PHE A 151 3.99 18.39 -5.95
C PHE A 151 3.08 19.53 -5.48
N ASP A 152 1.79 19.48 -5.81
CA ASP A 152 0.82 20.49 -5.39
C ASP A 152 0.49 20.35 -3.89
N PHE A 153 0.75 19.18 -3.29
CA PHE A 153 0.59 18.91 -1.86
C PHE A 153 1.87 19.28 -1.08
N ASN A 154 2.31 20.53 -1.19
CA ASN A 154 3.65 20.97 -0.74
C ASN A 154 3.70 21.52 0.69
N THR A 155 2.64 21.39 1.46
CA THR A 155 2.62 21.69 2.91
C THR A 155 2.59 20.41 3.75
N ILE A 156 3.04 20.50 5.01
CA ILE A 156 3.04 19.34 5.91
C ILE A 156 1.63 18.74 6.06
N PRO A 157 0.57 19.53 6.34
CA PRO A 157 -0.78 18.97 6.43
C PRO A 157 -1.24 18.29 5.14
N ALA A 158 -1.00 18.91 3.99
CA ALA A 158 -1.40 18.37 2.69
C ALA A 158 -0.67 17.05 2.36
N VAL A 159 0.66 17.01 2.55
CA VAL A 159 1.45 15.77 2.37
C VAL A 159 0.99 14.66 3.32
N MET A 160 0.73 14.99 4.58
CA MET A 160 0.27 13.99 5.56
C MET A 160 -1.11 13.44 5.22
N ALA A 161 -2.03 14.28 4.76
CA ALA A 161 -3.36 13.85 4.34
C ALA A 161 -3.30 12.93 3.12
N LEU A 162 -2.55 13.31 2.08
CA LEU A 162 -2.32 12.47 0.91
C LEU A 162 -1.62 11.14 1.31
N GLY A 163 -0.58 11.20 2.12
CA GLY A 163 0.15 10.03 2.60
C GLY A 163 -0.70 9.08 3.43
N SER A 164 -1.64 9.59 4.22
CA SER A 164 -2.60 8.78 4.98
C SER A 164 -3.53 8.01 4.07
N ALA A 165 -4.07 8.67 3.03
CA ALA A 165 -4.89 8.03 2.02
C ALA A 165 -4.14 6.93 1.27
N VAL A 166 -2.94 7.24 0.78
CA VAL A 166 -2.07 6.29 0.07
C VAL A 166 -1.76 5.08 0.95
N SER A 167 -1.40 5.31 2.21
CA SER A 167 -1.10 4.24 3.17
C SER A 167 -2.31 3.34 3.43
N GLN A 168 -3.49 3.92 3.63
CA GLN A 168 -4.71 3.18 3.90
C GLN A 168 -5.14 2.33 2.70
N CYS A 169 -5.21 2.93 1.51
CA CYS A 169 -5.64 2.27 0.29
C CYS A 169 -4.64 1.18 -0.17
N SER A 170 -3.34 1.50 -0.17
CA SER A 170 -2.31 0.51 -0.51
C SER A 170 -2.32 -0.68 0.45
N ARG A 171 -2.47 -0.41 1.75
CA ARG A 171 -2.58 -1.46 2.76
C ARG A 171 -3.78 -2.39 2.50
N GLN A 172 -4.92 -1.83 2.10
CA GLN A 172 -6.12 -2.62 1.81
C GLN A 172 -5.86 -3.60 0.66
N ILE A 173 -5.33 -3.13 -0.47
CA ILE A 173 -5.00 -3.98 -1.62
C ILE A 173 -3.95 -5.03 -1.23
N LEU A 174 -2.86 -4.61 -0.59
CA LEU A 174 -1.75 -5.51 -0.23
C LEU A 174 -2.14 -6.59 0.77
N LEU A 175 -3.05 -6.32 1.69
CA LEU A 175 -3.58 -7.35 2.60
C LEU A 175 -4.41 -8.38 1.83
N GLN A 176 -5.26 -7.95 0.91
CA GLN A 176 -6.07 -8.85 0.10
C GLN A 176 -5.22 -9.70 -0.85
N ILE A 177 -4.19 -9.11 -1.47
CA ILE A 177 -3.20 -9.85 -2.27
C ILE A 177 -2.51 -10.91 -1.38
N GLY A 178 -2.01 -10.51 -0.22
CA GLY A 178 -1.35 -11.43 0.71
C GLY A 178 -2.25 -12.59 1.14
N ASP A 179 -3.52 -12.33 1.45
CA ASP A 179 -4.47 -13.38 1.83
C ASP A 179 -4.81 -14.30 0.64
N THR A 180 -4.88 -13.76 -0.58
CA THR A 180 -5.08 -14.55 -1.80
C THR A 180 -3.91 -15.48 -2.06
N ILE A 181 -2.67 -14.99 -1.96
CA ILE A 181 -1.46 -15.80 -2.09
C ILE A 181 -1.43 -16.92 -1.05
N ARG A 182 -1.70 -16.61 0.22
CA ARG A 182 -1.74 -17.61 1.29
C ARG A 182 -2.77 -18.70 1.04
N THR A 183 -3.91 -18.34 0.48
CA THR A 183 -4.97 -19.29 0.13
C THR A 183 -4.53 -20.20 -1.01
N ALA A 184 -3.99 -19.62 -2.10
CA ALA A 184 -3.48 -20.38 -3.24
C ALA A 184 -2.35 -21.36 -2.86
N GLU A 185 -1.39 -20.91 -2.04
CA GLU A 185 -0.30 -21.76 -1.53
C GLU A 185 -0.85 -22.96 -0.72
N ARG A 186 -1.85 -22.70 0.13
CA ARG A 186 -2.46 -23.74 0.94
C ARG A 186 -3.23 -24.76 0.11
N GLU A 187 -4.00 -24.31 -0.88
CA GLU A 187 -4.72 -25.17 -1.81
C GLU A 187 -3.76 -26.06 -2.61
N ALA A 188 -2.67 -25.51 -3.12
CA ALA A 188 -1.65 -26.26 -3.84
C ALA A 188 -0.99 -27.36 -2.99
N ILE A 189 -0.76 -27.09 -1.69
CA ILE A 189 -0.23 -28.10 -0.75
C ILE A 189 -1.23 -29.22 -0.51
N GLU A 190 -2.52 -28.86 -0.34
CA GLU A 190 -3.59 -29.87 -0.14
C GLU A 190 -3.81 -30.76 -1.37
N GLU A 191 -3.74 -30.17 -2.58
CA GLU A 191 -3.85 -30.92 -3.83
C GLU A 191 -2.68 -31.91 -3.99
N ARG A 192 -1.44 -31.45 -3.72
CA ARG A 192 -0.26 -32.31 -3.77
C ARG A 192 -0.38 -33.48 -2.79
N ARG A 193 -0.82 -33.21 -1.56
CA ARG A 193 -1.00 -34.27 -0.55
C ARG A 193 -2.05 -35.32 -0.99
N LYS A 194 -3.16 -34.90 -1.58
CA LYS A 194 -4.16 -35.82 -2.11
C LYS A 194 -3.61 -36.66 -3.24
N TRP A 195 -2.82 -36.07 -4.13
CA TRP A 195 -2.19 -36.79 -5.22
C TRP A 195 -1.21 -37.86 -4.72
N ASP A 196 -0.39 -37.53 -3.70
CA ASP A 196 0.55 -38.46 -3.06
C ASP A 196 -0.16 -39.59 -2.30
N GLU A 197 -1.38 -39.37 -1.78
CA GLU A 197 -2.20 -40.39 -1.12
C GLU A 197 -2.89 -41.35 -2.12
N GLU A 198 -3.10 -40.93 -3.36
CA GLU A 198 -3.76 -41.70 -4.41
C GLU A 198 -2.78 -42.53 -5.31
N HIS A 199 -1.46 -42.24 -5.27
CA HIS A 199 -0.42 -42.84 -6.11
C HIS A 199 0.75 -43.38 -5.30
#